data_1af624d6f0055d5a934606a04abefa6e
#
_entry.id   1af624d6f0055d5a934606a04abefa6e
#
_cell.length_a   1.000
_cell.length_b   1.000
_cell.length_c   1.000
_cell.angle_alpha   90.00
_cell.angle_beta   90.00
_cell.angle_gamma   90.00
#
_symmetry.space_group_name_H-M   'P 1'
#
loop_
_entity.id
_entity.type
_entity.pdbx_description
1 polymer ?
#
loop_
_entity_poly.entity_id
_entity_poly.type
_entity_poly.pdbx_seq_one_letter_code
_entity_poly.pdbx_strand_id
1 'polypeptide(L)'
;MVRTEIQLFLENVPGELGKLATLLGGEGVNIDALTIQDASAYVKELFKARGKTLKRIAPAASYGSMQKDSADFALIRLLVNQTDKAIDLLSKTGYIFDIMPVIALEIDNKPGTLAGMAKKFGEEGINISYVYGSAMPSEKKSLFVFCPEDIGAAARIFKD
;
A
#
# COMPACT_ATOMS: atom_id res chain seq x y z
N MET A 1 9.25 -3.39 -12.53
CA MET A 1 8.11 -2.95 -13.38
C MET A 1 7.22 -2.00 -12.58
N VAL A 2 6.70 -0.93 -13.20
CA VAL A 2 5.74 -0.04 -12.54
C VAL A 2 4.40 -0.75 -12.42
N ARG A 3 3.82 -0.75 -11.22
CA ARG A 3 2.47 -1.26 -10.92
C ARG A 3 1.69 -0.23 -10.11
N THR A 4 0.39 -0.40 -10.05
CA THR A 4 -0.49 0.42 -9.22
C THR A 4 -0.78 -0.29 -7.90
N GLU A 5 -0.41 0.34 -6.80
CA GLU A 5 -0.74 -0.06 -5.45
C GLU A 5 -2.05 0.61 -5.02
N ILE A 6 -2.90 -0.11 -4.33
CA ILE A 6 -4.11 0.42 -3.71
C ILE A 6 -3.82 0.63 -2.22
N GLN A 7 -4.06 1.85 -1.73
CA GLN A 7 -3.89 2.21 -0.32
C GLN A 7 -5.23 2.55 0.29
N LEU A 8 -5.59 1.93 1.40
CA LEU A 8 -6.84 2.22 2.09
C LEU A 8 -6.66 2.23 3.60
N PHE A 9 -7.50 3.02 4.27
CA PHE A 9 -7.63 3.01 5.72
C PHE A 9 -8.85 2.21 6.11
N LEU A 10 -8.64 1.21 6.97
CA LEU A 10 -9.71 0.45 7.61
C LEU A 10 -9.77 0.76 9.10
N GLU A 11 -10.94 0.55 9.71
CA GLU A 11 -11.00 0.48 11.17
C GLU A 11 -10.10 -0.65 11.65
N ASN A 12 -9.25 -0.37 12.63
CA ASN A 12 -8.33 -1.37 13.20
C ASN A 12 -9.07 -2.23 14.24
N VAL A 13 -10.05 -2.99 13.76
CA VAL A 13 -10.84 -3.91 14.58
C VAL A 13 -10.80 -5.32 14.01
N PRO A 14 -10.98 -6.35 14.84
CA PRO A 14 -11.00 -7.73 14.38
C PRO A 14 -12.00 -7.96 13.25
N GLY A 15 -11.55 -8.62 12.18
CA GLY A 15 -12.39 -9.03 11.05
C GLY A 15 -12.35 -8.10 9.83
N GLU A 16 -11.91 -6.85 9.94
CA GLU A 16 -11.93 -5.91 8.80
C GLU A 16 -11.03 -6.36 7.64
N LEU A 17 -9.83 -6.83 7.94
CA LEU A 17 -8.96 -7.42 6.91
C LEU A 17 -9.60 -8.67 6.27
N GLY A 18 -10.27 -9.49 7.08
CA GLY A 18 -10.97 -10.67 6.58
C GLY A 18 -12.12 -10.31 5.63
N LYS A 19 -12.90 -9.28 5.94
CA LYS A 19 -13.97 -8.78 5.06
C LYS A 19 -13.40 -8.30 3.72
N LEU A 20 -12.35 -7.49 3.75
CA LEU A 20 -11.67 -7.00 2.55
C LEU A 20 -11.13 -8.15 1.69
N ALA A 21 -10.43 -9.10 2.30
CA ALA A 21 -9.87 -10.24 1.59
C ALA A 21 -10.96 -11.15 1.00
N THR A 22 -12.07 -11.36 1.73
CA THR A 22 -13.22 -12.12 1.24
C THR A 22 -13.88 -11.43 0.05
N LEU A 23 -14.03 -10.11 0.11
CA LEU A 23 -14.59 -9.32 -0.99
C LEU A 23 -13.75 -9.48 -2.27
N LEU A 24 -12.46 -9.28 -2.18
CA LEU A 24 -11.55 -9.38 -3.32
C LEU A 24 -11.48 -10.83 -3.85
N GLY A 25 -11.28 -11.79 -2.95
CA GLY A 25 -11.17 -13.21 -3.31
C GLY A 25 -12.45 -13.77 -3.91
N GLY A 26 -13.62 -13.37 -3.41
CA GLY A 26 -14.93 -13.78 -3.92
C GLY A 26 -15.15 -13.37 -5.40
N GLU A 27 -14.49 -12.31 -5.82
CA GLU A 27 -14.49 -11.83 -7.20
C GLU A 27 -13.27 -12.30 -8.02
N GLY A 28 -12.46 -13.20 -7.46
CA GLY A 28 -11.29 -13.77 -8.14
C GLY A 28 -10.11 -12.81 -8.26
N VAL A 29 -10.08 -11.76 -7.45
CA VAL A 29 -8.91 -10.86 -7.36
C VAL A 29 -7.91 -11.45 -6.37
N ASN A 30 -6.71 -11.77 -6.86
CA ASN A 30 -5.61 -12.27 -6.02
C ASN A 30 -4.78 -11.12 -5.46
N ILE A 31 -4.42 -11.22 -4.18
CA ILE A 31 -3.51 -10.30 -3.51
C ILE A 31 -2.09 -10.83 -3.69
N ASP A 32 -1.28 -10.12 -4.49
CA ASP A 32 0.11 -10.50 -4.78
C ASP A 32 1.07 -10.07 -3.66
N ALA A 33 0.78 -8.92 -3.04
CA ALA A 33 1.51 -8.43 -1.88
C ALA A 33 0.60 -7.56 -1.02
N LEU A 34 0.85 -7.57 0.29
CA LEU A 34 0.08 -6.82 1.26
C LEU A 34 0.98 -6.35 2.40
N THR A 35 0.74 -5.14 2.87
CA THR A 35 1.19 -4.69 4.19
C THR A 35 0.04 -4.03 4.93
N ILE A 36 -0.02 -4.28 6.22
CA ILE A 36 -0.97 -3.64 7.14
C ILE A 36 -0.18 -3.10 8.34
N GLN A 37 -0.47 -1.89 8.73
CA GLN A 37 0.14 -1.26 9.89
C GLN A 37 -0.88 -0.45 10.66
N ASP A 38 -0.73 -0.40 11.99
CA ASP A 38 -1.49 0.53 12.80
C ASP A 38 -1.11 1.97 12.43
N ALA A 39 -2.08 2.72 11.96
CA ALA A 39 -1.92 4.10 11.54
C ALA A 39 -2.55 5.09 12.54
N SER A 40 -3.04 4.63 13.68
CA SER A 40 -3.79 5.43 14.64
C SER A 40 -2.99 6.64 15.13
N ALA A 41 -1.72 6.43 15.47
CA ALA A 41 -0.84 7.52 15.90
C ALA A 41 -0.61 8.53 14.77
N TYR A 42 -0.36 8.06 13.56
CA TYR A 42 -0.14 8.90 12.39
C TYR A 42 -1.39 9.72 12.05
N VAL A 43 -2.56 9.10 12.05
CA VAL A 43 -3.83 9.79 11.81
C VAL A 43 -4.09 10.83 12.89
N LYS A 44 -3.86 10.52 14.16
CA LYS A 44 -3.99 11.47 15.29
C LYS A 44 -3.07 12.68 15.14
N GLU A 45 -1.82 12.46 14.74
CA GLU A 45 -0.86 13.55 14.49
C GLU A 45 -1.24 14.42 13.29
N LEU A 46 -1.73 13.82 12.20
CA LEU A 46 -2.28 14.56 11.06
C LEU A 46 -3.46 15.44 11.47
N PHE A 47 -4.37 14.93 12.31
CA PHE A 47 -5.49 15.71 12.84
C PHE A 47 -5.02 16.88 13.68
N LYS A 48 -4.03 16.68 14.55
CA LYS A 48 -3.44 17.75 15.37
C LYS A 48 -2.75 18.82 14.52
N ALA A 49 -1.98 18.41 13.51
CA ALA A 49 -1.17 19.31 12.70
C ALA A 49 -1.99 20.15 11.70
N ARG A 50 -3.08 19.61 11.17
CA ARG A 50 -3.82 20.20 10.04
C ARG A 50 -5.20 20.74 10.39
N GLY A 51 -5.70 20.56 11.61
CA GLY A 51 -7.00 21.06 12.03
C GLY A 51 -8.12 20.72 11.04
N LYS A 52 -8.95 21.71 10.68
CA LYS A 52 -10.10 21.52 9.79
C LYS A 52 -9.78 21.20 8.33
N THR A 53 -8.52 21.19 7.91
CA THR A 53 -8.10 20.98 6.51
C THR A 53 -8.18 19.52 6.08
N LEU A 54 -8.32 18.59 7.00
CA LEU A 54 -8.54 17.15 6.70
C LEU A 54 -9.88 16.82 6.04
N LYS A 55 -10.78 17.81 5.91
CA LYS A 55 -12.05 17.68 5.16
C LYS A 55 -11.90 17.20 3.70
N ARG A 56 -10.69 17.18 3.14
CA ARG A 56 -10.44 16.79 1.74
C ARG A 56 -10.02 15.33 1.56
N ILE A 57 -9.70 14.60 2.63
CA ILE A 57 -9.10 13.26 2.53
C ILE A 57 -10.10 12.14 2.84
N ALA A 58 -11.20 12.43 3.52
CA ALA A 58 -12.24 11.45 3.81
C ALA A 58 -13.63 12.02 3.49
N PRO A 59 -14.54 11.24 2.89
CA PRO A 59 -15.94 11.63 2.70
C PRO A 59 -16.63 11.89 4.04
N ALA A 60 -17.66 12.74 4.00
CA ALA A 60 -18.40 13.19 5.19
C ALA A 60 -18.97 12.05 6.08
N ALA A 61 -19.26 10.88 5.50
CA ALA A 61 -19.74 9.72 6.23
C ALA A 61 -18.69 9.11 7.17
N SER A 62 -17.41 9.16 6.81
CA SER A 62 -16.31 8.68 7.66
C SER A 62 -15.93 9.69 8.76
N TYR A 63 -16.30 10.94 8.59
CA TYR A 63 -16.00 12.02 9.51
C TYR A 63 -16.72 11.89 10.85
N GLY A 64 -17.94 11.41 10.85
CA GLY A 64 -18.75 11.23 12.06
C GLY A 64 -18.19 10.16 13.00
N SER A 65 -17.63 9.09 12.45
CA SER A 65 -16.97 8.03 13.22
C SER A 65 -15.57 8.45 13.71
N MET A 66 -14.85 9.22 12.90
CA MET A 66 -13.52 9.73 13.27
C MET A 66 -13.54 10.77 14.41
N GLN A 67 -14.66 11.46 14.60
CA GLN A 67 -14.82 12.45 15.68
C GLN A 67 -15.31 11.84 17.00
N LYS A 68 -15.95 10.67 16.96
CA LYS A 68 -16.67 10.16 18.12
C LYS A 68 -15.82 9.40 19.13
N ASP A 69 -14.80 8.71 18.70
CA ASP A 69 -13.87 8.06 19.60
C ASP A 69 -12.56 7.82 18.84
N SER A 70 -11.45 7.93 19.49
CA SER A 70 -10.12 7.51 19.07
C SER A 70 -10.12 6.22 18.23
N ALA A 71 -10.84 6.22 17.10
CA ALA A 71 -10.91 5.08 16.21
C ALA A 71 -9.49 4.76 15.76
N ASP A 72 -9.07 3.57 16.08
CA ASP A 72 -7.80 3.07 15.64
C ASP A 72 -7.94 2.68 14.16
N PHE A 73 -7.01 3.17 13.36
CA PHE A 73 -6.98 2.90 11.92
C PHE A 73 -5.79 2.04 11.55
N ALA A 74 -6.03 1.12 10.63
CA ALA A 74 -5.00 0.41 9.92
C ALA A 74 -4.84 1.00 8.52
N LEU A 75 -3.60 1.29 8.13
CA LEU A 75 -3.25 1.58 6.75
C LEU A 75 -2.89 0.26 6.07
N ILE A 76 -3.63 -0.06 5.02
CA ILE A 76 -3.40 -1.24 4.19
C ILE A 76 -2.88 -0.80 2.84
N ARG A 77 -1.84 -1.46 2.36
CA ARG A 77 -1.34 -1.33 0.99
C ARG A 77 -1.47 -2.67 0.30
N LEU A 78 -2.08 -2.68 -0.87
CA LEU A 78 -2.36 -3.88 -1.65
C LEU A 78 -1.74 -3.79 -3.03
N LEU A 79 -1.07 -4.84 -3.44
CA LEU A 79 -0.76 -5.11 -4.82
C LEU A 79 -1.58 -6.32 -5.26
N VAL A 80 -2.36 -6.17 -6.33
CA VAL A 80 -3.29 -7.22 -6.79
C VAL A 80 -3.07 -7.53 -8.26
N ASN A 81 -3.46 -8.71 -8.69
CA ASN A 81 -3.31 -9.16 -10.08
C ASN A 81 -4.27 -8.48 -11.07
N GLN A 82 -5.43 -8.01 -10.59
CA GLN A 82 -6.47 -7.38 -11.40
C GLN A 82 -6.85 -6.02 -10.80
N THR A 83 -5.98 -5.03 -10.98
CA THR A 83 -6.08 -3.71 -10.32
C THR A 83 -7.38 -2.99 -10.68
N ASP A 84 -7.76 -2.92 -11.96
CA ASP A 84 -8.97 -2.21 -12.38
C ASP A 84 -10.23 -2.83 -11.78
N LYS A 85 -10.30 -4.16 -11.75
CA LYS A 85 -11.41 -4.89 -11.12
C LYS A 85 -11.47 -4.63 -9.62
N ALA A 86 -10.34 -4.60 -8.95
CA ALA A 86 -10.28 -4.29 -7.52
C ALA A 86 -10.75 -2.86 -7.24
N ILE A 87 -10.32 -1.88 -8.04
CA ILE A 87 -10.75 -0.47 -7.94
C ILE A 87 -12.26 -0.35 -8.09
N ASP A 88 -12.83 -0.97 -9.12
CA ASP A 88 -14.28 -0.97 -9.35
C ASP A 88 -15.05 -1.58 -8.18
N LEU A 89 -14.57 -2.70 -7.67
CA LEU A 89 -15.19 -3.41 -6.57
C LEU A 89 -15.16 -2.60 -5.27
N LEU A 90 -14.00 -2.04 -4.93
CA LEU A 90 -13.83 -1.19 -3.75
C LEU A 90 -14.69 0.07 -3.83
N SER A 91 -14.79 0.69 -5.00
CA SER A 91 -15.63 1.85 -5.24
C SER A 91 -17.12 1.53 -5.05
N LYS A 92 -17.59 0.42 -5.60
CA LYS A 92 -19.01 -0.03 -5.48
C LYS A 92 -19.39 -0.39 -4.05
N THR A 93 -18.45 -0.86 -3.27
CA THR A 93 -18.68 -1.28 -1.87
C THR A 93 -18.41 -0.16 -0.86
N GLY A 94 -18.06 1.04 -1.33
CA GLY A 94 -17.92 2.23 -0.49
C GLY A 94 -16.61 2.32 0.29
N TYR A 95 -15.62 1.53 -0.06
CA TYR A 95 -14.27 1.69 0.49
C TYR A 95 -13.65 3.00 0.03
N ILE A 96 -12.93 3.63 0.94
CA ILE A 96 -12.15 4.84 0.65
C ILE A 96 -10.70 4.41 0.45
N PHE A 97 -10.18 4.68 -0.72
CA PHE A 97 -8.83 4.29 -1.08
C PHE A 97 -8.18 5.34 -1.97
N ASP A 98 -6.88 5.28 -2.04
CA ASP A 98 -6.05 6.00 -2.99
C ASP A 98 -5.25 4.99 -3.83
N ILE A 99 -4.70 5.43 -4.94
CA ILE A 99 -3.83 4.63 -5.80
C ILE A 99 -2.47 5.29 -5.91
N MET A 100 -1.42 4.48 -5.87
CA MET A 100 -0.03 4.94 -5.90
C MET A 100 0.78 4.13 -6.91
N PRO A 101 1.53 4.77 -7.79
CA PRO A 101 2.48 4.04 -8.64
C PRO A 101 3.67 3.57 -7.80
N VAL A 102 4.03 2.32 -7.95
CA VAL A 102 5.14 1.68 -7.23
C VAL A 102 6.00 0.87 -8.19
N ILE A 103 7.24 0.58 -7.79
CA ILE A 103 8.12 -0.36 -8.49
C ILE A 103 7.98 -1.72 -7.84
N ALA A 104 7.41 -2.68 -8.54
CA ALA A 104 7.33 -4.07 -8.12
C ALA A 104 8.35 -4.92 -8.87
N LEU A 105 9.23 -5.58 -8.14
CA LEU A 105 10.34 -6.36 -8.68
C LEU A 105 10.32 -7.78 -8.13
N GLU A 106 10.38 -8.75 -9.00
CA GLU A 106 10.75 -10.13 -8.66
C GLU A 106 12.26 -10.25 -8.69
N ILE A 107 12.87 -10.40 -7.53
CA ILE A 107 14.32 -10.48 -7.38
C ILE A 107 14.72 -11.85 -6.84
N ASP A 108 15.95 -12.27 -7.09
CA ASP A 108 16.48 -13.54 -6.56
C ASP A 108 16.45 -13.55 -5.04
N ASN A 109 15.91 -14.62 -4.48
CA ASN A 109 15.86 -14.82 -3.03
C ASN A 109 17.23 -15.28 -2.51
N LYS A 110 18.18 -14.36 -2.48
CA LYS A 110 19.55 -14.58 -2.04
C LYS A 110 20.02 -13.44 -1.13
N PRO A 111 20.90 -13.72 -0.17
CA PRO A 111 21.52 -12.67 0.62
C PRO A 111 22.18 -11.61 -0.27
N GLY A 112 21.95 -10.33 0.04
CA GLY A 112 22.53 -9.20 -0.67
C GLY A 112 21.72 -8.68 -1.86
N THR A 113 20.73 -9.42 -2.38
CA THR A 113 19.98 -8.95 -3.56
C THR A 113 19.20 -7.65 -3.26
N LEU A 114 18.53 -7.57 -2.13
CA LEU A 114 17.85 -6.34 -1.70
C LEU A 114 18.83 -5.17 -1.53
N ALA A 115 20.02 -5.43 -0.98
CA ALA A 115 21.05 -4.40 -0.85
C ALA A 115 21.50 -3.86 -2.21
N GLY A 116 21.64 -4.73 -3.22
CA GLY A 116 21.94 -4.33 -4.60
C GLY A 116 20.85 -3.44 -5.20
N MET A 117 19.57 -3.73 -4.94
CA MET A 117 18.47 -2.90 -5.39
C MET A 117 18.48 -1.54 -4.70
N ALA A 118 18.59 -1.52 -3.39
CA ALA A 118 18.63 -0.28 -2.60
C ALA A 118 19.81 0.62 -3.02
N LYS A 119 20.95 0.02 -3.32
CA LYS A 119 22.13 0.76 -3.82
C LYS A 119 21.85 1.46 -5.14
N LYS A 120 21.17 0.82 -6.09
CA LYS A 120 20.80 1.45 -7.37
C LYS A 120 19.95 2.71 -7.17
N PHE A 121 18.97 2.67 -6.27
CA PHE A 121 18.17 3.85 -5.91
C PHE A 121 19.07 4.97 -5.32
N GLY A 122 19.98 4.61 -4.42
CA GLY A 122 20.89 5.56 -3.79
C GLY A 122 21.88 6.20 -4.77
N GLU A 123 22.42 5.45 -5.71
CA GLU A 123 23.34 5.94 -6.76
C GLU A 123 22.66 6.96 -7.68
N GLU A 124 21.36 6.80 -7.93
CA GLU A 124 20.55 7.74 -8.70
C GLU A 124 19.94 8.87 -7.84
N GLY A 125 20.27 8.93 -6.56
CA GLY A 125 19.76 9.95 -5.64
C GLY A 125 18.26 9.86 -5.38
N ILE A 126 17.65 8.69 -5.57
CA ILE A 126 16.21 8.49 -5.39
C ILE A 126 15.94 7.95 -4.00
N ASN A 127 15.17 8.69 -3.21
CA ASN A 127 14.72 8.24 -1.90
C ASN A 127 13.56 7.24 -2.03
N ILE A 128 13.48 6.31 -1.06
CA ILE A 128 12.42 5.30 -0.95
C ILE A 128 11.57 5.65 0.26
N SER A 129 10.30 5.96 0.03
CA SER A 129 9.35 6.29 1.11
C SER A 129 9.03 5.07 1.97
N TYR A 130 8.86 3.92 1.33
CA TYR A 130 8.69 2.62 1.99
C TYR A 130 9.02 1.48 1.03
N VAL A 131 9.29 0.32 1.61
CA VAL A 131 9.47 -0.94 0.90
C VAL A 131 8.87 -2.08 1.71
N TYR A 132 8.27 -3.03 1.03
CA TYR A 132 7.85 -4.28 1.62
C TYR A 132 8.01 -5.42 0.62
N GLY A 133 8.05 -6.64 1.13
CA GLY A 133 8.25 -7.78 0.27
C GLY A 133 7.84 -9.08 0.92
N SER A 134 7.75 -10.12 0.10
CA SER A 134 7.50 -11.48 0.54
C SER A 134 8.59 -12.39 0.00
N ALA A 135 9.21 -13.15 0.89
CA ALA A 135 10.23 -14.13 0.57
C ALA A 135 9.88 -15.45 1.25
N MET A 136 9.79 -16.51 0.46
CA MET A 136 9.62 -17.86 0.99
C MET A 136 10.94 -18.62 0.82
N PRO A 137 11.42 -19.33 1.85
CA PRO A 137 12.70 -20.07 1.74
C PRO A 137 12.75 -21.09 0.60
N SER A 138 11.60 -21.63 0.23
CA SER A 138 11.47 -22.59 -0.88
C SER A 138 11.44 -21.94 -2.27
N GLU A 139 11.25 -20.63 -2.35
CA GLU A 139 11.10 -19.90 -3.59
C GLU A 139 12.42 -19.31 -4.07
N LYS A 140 12.65 -19.40 -5.38
CA LYS A 140 13.86 -18.81 -6.01
C LYS A 140 13.75 -17.30 -6.16
N LYS A 141 12.55 -16.77 -6.18
CA LYS A 141 12.23 -15.36 -6.37
C LYS A 141 11.45 -14.82 -5.18
N SER A 142 11.62 -13.56 -4.92
CA SER A 142 10.88 -12.78 -3.93
C SER A 142 10.31 -11.55 -4.60
N LEU A 143 9.07 -11.23 -4.28
CA LEU A 143 8.45 -10.00 -4.73
C LEU A 143 8.77 -8.89 -3.74
N PHE A 144 9.36 -7.79 -4.21
CA PHE A 144 9.53 -6.56 -3.45
C PHE A 144 8.82 -5.39 -4.12
N VAL A 145 8.16 -4.58 -3.30
CA VAL A 145 7.43 -3.39 -3.71
C VAL A 145 8.12 -2.18 -3.11
N PHE A 146 8.59 -1.27 -3.95
CA PHE A 146 9.26 -0.03 -3.56
C PHE A 146 8.38 1.15 -3.95
N CYS A 147 8.19 2.08 -3.03
CA CYS A 147 7.59 3.38 -3.32
C CYS A 147 8.68 4.45 -3.34
N PRO A 148 9.23 4.78 -4.52
CA PRO A 148 10.22 5.83 -4.66
C PRO A 148 9.54 7.20 -4.69
N GLU A 149 10.27 8.26 -4.31
CA GLU A 149 9.79 9.64 -4.43
C GLU A 149 9.65 10.07 -5.90
N ASP A 150 10.53 9.59 -6.79
CA ASP A 150 10.44 9.81 -8.25
C ASP A 150 10.25 8.47 -8.96
N ILE A 151 8.99 8.17 -9.26
CA ILE A 151 8.61 6.94 -9.97
C ILE A 151 9.18 6.90 -11.40
N GLY A 152 9.27 8.05 -12.05
CA GLY A 152 9.78 8.13 -13.42
C GLY A 152 11.29 7.85 -13.50
N ALA A 153 12.07 8.41 -12.58
CA ALA A 153 13.49 8.09 -12.45
C ALA A 153 13.69 6.63 -12.07
N ALA A 154 12.96 6.15 -11.06
CA ALA A 154 13.05 4.76 -10.62
C ALA A 154 12.70 3.76 -11.73
N ALA A 155 11.68 4.04 -12.54
CA ALA A 155 11.30 3.18 -13.65
C ALA A 155 12.42 3.07 -14.72
N ARG A 156 13.24 4.08 -14.87
CA ARG A 156 14.40 4.03 -15.81
C ARG A 156 15.52 3.11 -15.34
N ILE A 157 15.73 3.01 -14.01
CA ILE A 157 16.77 2.15 -13.43
C ILE A 157 16.51 0.66 -13.73
N PHE A 158 15.24 0.28 -13.80
CA PHE A 158 14.80 -1.13 -13.92
C PHE A 158 14.12 -1.42 -15.27
N LYS A 159 14.39 -0.59 -16.27
CA LYS A 159 14.00 -0.86 -17.66
C LYS A 159 15.06 -1.76 -18.32
N ASP A 160 15.01 -3.05 -18.04
CA ASP A 160 15.63 -4.09 -18.86
C ASP A 160 14.70 -5.30 -18.94
#